data_a3362dd65b0b3444bdbd1d76235b1528
#
_entry.id   a3362dd65b0b3444bdbd1d76235b1528
#
_cell.length_a   1.000
_cell.length_b   1.000
_cell.length_c   1.000
_cell.angle_alpha   90.00
_cell.angle_beta   90.00
_cell.angle_gamma   90.00
#
_symmetry.space_group_name_H-M   'P 1'
#
loop_
_entity.id
_entity.type
_entity.pdbx_description
1 polymer ?
#
loop_
_entity_poly.entity_id
_entity_poly.type
_entity_poly.pdbx_seq_one_letter_code
_entity_poly.pdbx_strand_id
1 'polypeptide(L)'
;DEIGQTVDGNRLYDFRVGNPAAERHLLVFGGIHAREYITAQLVMRQLVQLLSDQSANGSYENMAVRELLSNTEIHFIPMANPDGIGISQLGLEGLRTEAVRETVRQIASKDGKALTEAYLRQWKSNANGVDLNRNFDALWESYNDHLGHASADHYKGTAPECELESKALADLTRQFQFDVTLSYHTQGEVIYWNFGQEGELKDMSLLLANRVSELTGYRLDGNFQALDTAGYKDWAISKMGIPSLTIEAGHGGNPVDPAQMDAIWRENRNVVPMTLKLLKEGQLRRVR
;
A
#
# COMPACT_ATOMS: atom_id res chain seq x y z
N ASP A 1 1.55 -13.08 -11.26
CA ASP A 1 0.18 -13.61 -11.25
C ASP A 1 -0.84 -12.48 -11.32
N GLU A 2 -2.04 -12.78 -11.82
CA GLU A 2 -3.20 -11.91 -11.75
C GLU A 2 -3.97 -12.25 -10.47
N ILE A 3 -4.25 -11.23 -9.64
CA ILE A 3 -4.96 -11.40 -8.37
C ILE A 3 -6.38 -10.84 -8.40
N GLY A 4 -6.77 -10.17 -9.48
CA GLY A 4 -8.09 -9.60 -9.67
C GLY A 4 -8.15 -8.63 -10.84
N GLN A 5 -9.33 -8.07 -11.04
CA GLN A 5 -9.61 -7.02 -12.02
C GLN A 5 -10.40 -5.89 -11.35
N THR A 6 -10.22 -4.68 -11.86
CA THR A 6 -10.99 -3.51 -11.46
C THR A 6 -12.31 -3.40 -12.23
N VAL A 7 -13.16 -2.45 -11.86
CA VAL A 7 -14.43 -2.20 -12.57
C VAL A 7 -14.25 -1.72 -14.02
N ASP A 8 -13.12 -1.10 -14.35
CA ASP A 8 -12.78 -0.68 -15.71
C ASP A 8 -12.02 -1.77 -16.50
N GLY A 9 -11.83 -2.96 -15.90
CA GLY A 9 -11.21 -4.13 -16.52
C GLY A 9 -9.68 -4.08 -16.55
N ASN A 10 -9.04 -3.24 -15.72
CA ASN A 10 -7.60 -3.29 -15.50
C ASN A 10 -7.27 -4.46 -14.58
N ARG A 11 -6.18 -5.16 -14.88
CA ARG A 11 -5.74 -6.31 -14.08
C ARG A 11 -4.92 -5.83 -12.89
N LEU A 12 -5.08 -6.51 -11.77
CA LEU A 12 -4.24 -6.37 -10.58
C LEU A 12 -3.18 -7.47 -10.61
N TYR A 13 -1.91 -7.08 -10.53
CA TYR A 13 -0.78 -8.00 -10.64
C TYR A 13 -0.02 -8.12 -9.34
N ASP A 14 0.29 -9.37 -8.99
CA ASP A 14 1.25 -9.76 -7.96
C ASP A 14 2.53 -10.26 -8.65
N PHE A 15 3.65 -9.57 -8.42
CA PHE A 15 4.98 -9.96 -8.88
C PHE A 15 5.71 -10.67 -7.74
N ARG A 16 5.89 -11.99 -7.87
CA ARG A 16 6.52 -12.78 -6.84
C ARG A 16 8.01 -12.98 -7.08
N VAL A 17 8.80 -12.78 -6.03
CA VAL A 17 10.26 -12.94 -6.06
C VAL A 17 10.71 -13.73 -4.84
N GLY A 18 11.62 -14.67 -5.02
CA GLY A 18 12.18 -15.46 -3.94
C GLY A 18 11.94 -16.95 -4.11
N ASN A 19 11.77 -17.66 -3.02
CA ASN A 19 11.55 -19.11 -3.03
C ASN A 19 10.03 -19.40 -2.99
N PRO A 20 9.46 -19.99 -4.06
CA PRO A 20 8.02 -20.30 -4.09
C PRO A 20 7.61 -21.40 -3.10
N ALA A 21 8.56 -22.12 -2.50
CA ALA A 21 8.32 -23.07 -1.43
C ALA A 21 8.65 -22.50 -0.04
N ALA A 22 8.78 -21.16 0.07
CA ALA A 22 9.10 -20.51 1.32
C ALA A 22 7.93 -20.62 2.32
N GLU A 23 8.29 -20.66 3.61
CA GLU A 23 7.32 -20.57 4.70
C GLU A 23 7.09 -19.12 5.15
N ARG A 24 7.92 -18.19 4.67
CA ARG A 24 7.87 -16.76 5.00
C ARG A 24 7.39 -15.96 3.80
N HIS A 25 6.45 -15.05 4.06
CA HIS A 25 5.88 -14.20 3.02
C HIS A 25 5.92 -12.73 3.44
N LEU A 26 6.39 -11.87 2.51
CA LEU A 26 6.41 -10.42 2.65
C LEU A 26 5.53 -9.80 1.56
N LEU A 27 4.61 -8.92 1.94
CA LEU A 27 3.85 -8.10 0.99
C LEU A 27 4.40 -6.68 0.95
N VAL A 28 4.64 -6.17 -0.25
CA VAL A 28 5.01 -4.77 -0.51
C VAL A 28 4.08 -4.21 -1.57
N PHE A 29 3.34 -3.17 -1.26
CA PHE A 29 2.45 -2.57 -2.25
C PHE A 29 2.43 -1.04 -2.21
N GLY A 30 1.95 -0.43 -3.30
CA GLY A 30 1.77 1.00 -3.44
C GLY A 30 0.58 1.33 -4.33
N GLY A 31 0.32 2.61 -4.54
CA GLY A 31 -0.73 3.06 -5.44
C GLY A 31 -2.14 2.64 -5.04
N ILE A 32 -2.43 2.48 -3.75
CA ILE A 32 -3.79 2.25 -3.26
C ILE A 32 -4.63 3.54 -3.35
N HIS A 33 -4.01 4.69 -3.08
CA HIS A 33 -4.62 5.99 -3.38
C HIS A 33 -4.18 6.48 -4.76
N ALA A 34 -5.15 6.92 -5.54
CA ALA A 34 -4.96 7.29 -6.94
C ALA A 34 -3.91 8.39 -7.18
N ARG A 35 -3.94 9.45 -6.39
CA ARG A 35 -3.02 10.60 -6.49
C ARG A 35 -1.59 10.33 -5.98
N GLU A 36 -1.35 9.14 -5.42
CA GLU A 36 -0.08 8.74 -4.82
C GLU A 36 0.73 7.80 -5.75
N TYR A 37 0.59 7.99 -7.07
CA TYR A 37 1.15 7.11 -8.11
C TYR A 37 2.69 7.05 -8.12
N ILE A 38 3.39 7.98 -7.47
CA ILE A 38 4.85 7.91 -7.27
C ILE A 38 5.24 6.66 -6.46
N THR A 39 4.34 6.17 -5.58
CA THR A 39 4.57 4.96 -4.79
C THR A 39 4.58 3.70 -5.65
N ALA A 40 3.81 3.67 -6.74
CA ALA A 40 3.86 2.58 -7.71
C ALA A 40 5.26 2.49 -8.37
N GLN A 41 5.85 3.63 -8.69
CA GLN A 41 7.22 3.69 -9.23
C GLN A 41 8.25 3.24 -8.19
N LEU A 42 8.08 3.62 -6.92
CA LEU A 42 8.96 3.20 -5.84
C LEU A 42 8.95 1.68 -5.67
N VAL A 43 7.76 1.07 -5.59
CA VAL A 43 7.61 -0.39 -5.45
C VAL A 43 8.20 -1.12 -6.65
N MET A 44 8.00 -0.61 -7.89
CA MET A 44 8.63 -1.16 -9.09
C MET A 44 10.16 -1.04 -9.06
N ARG A 45 10.71 0.07 -8.58
CA ARG A 45 12.17 0.23 -8.42
C ARG A 45 12.74 -0.75 -7.39
N GLN A 46 12.04 -1.00 -6.28
CA GLN A 46 12.44 -1.99 -5.27
C GLN A 46 12.46 -3.41 -5.85
N LEU A 47 11.42 -3.79 -6.61
CA LEU A 47 11.35 -5.07 -7.32
C LEU A 47 12.55 -5.23 -8.29
N VAL A 48 12.78 -4.25 -9.15
CA VAL A 48 13.85 -4.29 -10.16
C VAL A 48 15.24 -4.33 -9.50
N GLN A 49 15.46 -3.54 -8.45
CA GLN A 49 16.73 -3.55 -7.70
C GLN A 49 17.00 -4.91 -7.08
N LEU A 50 15.99 -5.52 -6.44
CA LEU A 50 16.12 -6.83 -5.80
C LEU A 50 16.48 -7.93 -6.82
N LEU A 51 15.84 -7.93 -7.99
CA LEU A 51 16.16 -8.84 -9.09
C LEU A 51 17.59 -8.62 -9.64
N SER A 52 17.99 -7.35 -9.77
CA SER A 52 19.34 -6.98 -10.20
C SER A 52 20.39 -7.46 -9.18
N ASP A 53 20.17 -7.22 -7.90
CA ASP A 53 21.08 -7.65 -6.84
C ASP A 53 21.16 -9.18 -6.74
N GLN A 54 20.03 -9.88 -6.88
CA GLN A 54 20.02 -11.34 -6.96
C GLN A 54 20.87 -11.86 -8.10
N SER A 55 20.77 -11.22 -9.28
CA SER A 55 21.51 -11.63 -10.49
C SER A 55 22.99 -11.31 -10.40
N ALA A 56 23.35 -10.16 -9.81
CA ALA A 56 24.72 -9.66 -9.68
C ALA A 56 25.47 -10.22 -8.44
N ASN A 57 24.88 -11.15 -7.68
CA ASN A 57 25.39 -11.61 -6.38
C ASN A 57 25.55 -10.45 -5.37
N GLY A 58 24.65 -9.48 -5.40
CA GLY A 58 24.59 -8.36 -4.46
C GLY A 58 24.34 -8.82 -3.03
N SER A 59 24.64 -7.95 -2.09
CA SER A 59 24.46 -8.22 -0.66
C SER A 59 23.89 -7.01 0.07
N TYR A 60 23.21 -7.29 1.18
CA TYR A 60 22.78 -6.30 2.16
C TYR A 60 23.40 -6.66 3.52
N GLU A 61 24.13 -5.74 4.15
CA GLU A 61 24.82 -5.93 5.43
C GLU A 61 25.59 -7.28 5.50
N ASN A 62 26.40 -7.56 4.48
CA ASN A 62 27.22 -8.78 4.33
C ASN A 62 26.43 -10.10 4.15
N MET A 63 25.11 -10.07 3.97
CA MET A 63 24.31 -11.23 3.62
C MET A 63 23.91 -11.16 2.14
N ALA A 64 24.19 -12.22 1.39
CA ALA A 64 23.85 -12.26 -0.04
C ALA A 64 22.33 -12.16 -0.24
N VAL A 65 21.88 -11.41 -1.25
CA VAL A 65 20.45 -11.28 -1.55
C VAL A 65 19.81 -12.64 -1.82
N ARG A 66 20.52 -13.56 -2.48
CA ARG A 66 20.05 -14.96 -2.67
C ARG A 66 19.82 -15.69 -1.35
N GLU A 67 20.64 -15.41 -0.34
CA GLU A 67 20.47 -15.98 0.99
C GLU A 67 19.26 -15.37 1.72
N LEU A 68 19.06 -14.06 1.62
CA LEU A 68 17.87 -13.38 2.14
C LEU A 68 16.57 -13.97 1.55
N LEU A 69 16.58 -14.30 0.26
CA LEU A 69 15.44 -14.86 -0.46
C LEU A 69 15.25 -16.37 -0.28
N SER A 70 16.19 -17.09 0.37
CA SER A 70 16.18 -18.55 0.38
C SER A 70 14.98 -19.18 1.07
N ASN A 71 14.38 -18.49 2.07
CA ASN A 71 13.20 -18.96 2.80
C ASN A 71 12.07 -17.91 2.86
N THR A 72 12.11 -16.92 1.96
CA THR A 72 11.09 -15.88 1.87
C THR A 72 10.63 -15.73 0.41
N GLU A 73 9.32 -15.67 0.21
CA GLU A 73 8.70 -15.19 -1.03
C GLU A 73 8.16 -13.80 -0.79
N ILE A 74 8.48 -12.88 -1.70
CA ILE A 74 7.99 -11.51 -1.65
C ILE A 74 6.94 -11.34 -2.73
N HIS A 75 5.86 -10.68 -2.37
CA HIS A 75 4.76 -10.27 -3.23
C HIS A 75 4.82 -8.76 -3.42
N PHE A 76 5.00 -8.32 -4.66
CA PHE A 76 4.98 -6.90 -5.00
C PHE A 76 3.72 -6.57 -5.79
N ILE A 77 2.92 -5.63 -5.26
CA ILE A 77 1.76 -5.06 -5.95
C ILE A 77 2.02 -3.57 -6.14
N PRO A 78 2.68 -3.18 -7.25
CA PRO A 78 3.06 -1.78 -7.46
C PRO A 78 1.86 -0.85 -7.59
N MET A 79 0.74 -1.34 -8.11
CA MET A 79 -0.42 -0.53 -8.45
C MET A 79 -1.70 -1.23 -7.97
N ALA A 80 -2.10 -0.92 -6.74
CA ALA A 80 -3.29 -1.51 -6.13
C ALA A 80 -4.61 -0.87 -6.63
N ASN A 81 -4.54 0.34 -7.22
CA ASN A 81 -5.70 1.10 -7.73
C ASN A 81 -5.40 1.67 -9.13
N PRO A 82 -5.31 0.83 -10.16
CA PRO A 82 -4.93 1.30 -11.50
C PRO A 82 -5.95 2.24 -12.14
N ASP A 83 -7.25 2.03 -11.92
CA ASP A 83 -8.31 2.90 -12.46
C ASP A 83 -8.23 4.30 -11.84
N GLY A 84 -8.11 4.38 -10.50
CA GLY A 84 -7.96 5.65 -9.81
C GLY A 84 -6.69 6.40 -10.24
N ILE A 85 -5.56 5.69 -10.37
CA ILE A 85 -4.31 6.28 -10.89
C ILE A 85 -4.52 6.83 -12.29
N GLY A 86 -5.22 6.10 -13.17
CA GLY A 86 -5.60 6.58 -14.50
C GLY A 86 -6.38 7.90 -14.42
N ILE A 87 -7.36 8.00 -13.53
CA ILE A 87 -8.13 9.23 -13.29
C ILE A 87 -7.21 10.37 -12.85
N SER A 88 -6.35 10.14 -11.86
CA SER A 88 -5.49 11.19 -11.31
C SER A 88 -4.44 11.70 -12.31
N GLN A 89 -3.90 10.83 -13.15
CA GLN A 89 -2.85 11.19 -14.11
C GLN A 89 -3.38 11.71 -15.45
N LEU A 90 -4.46 11.11 -15.95
CA LEU A 90 -4.92 11.29 -17.32
C LEU A 90 -6.36 11.79 -17.40
N GLY A 91 -7.01 12.00 -16.26
CA GLY A 91 -8.43 12.35 -16.22
C GLY A 91 -9.31 11.21 -16.74
N LEU A 92 -10.40 11.58 -17.42
CA LEU A 92 -11.31 10.58 -17.99
C LEU A 92 -10.67 9.74 -19.11
N GLU A 93 -9.64 10.25 -19.76
CA GLU A 93 -8.90 9.51 -20.80
C GLU A 93 -8.09 8.33 -20.22
N GLY A 94 -7.83 8.34 -18.92
CA GLY A 94 -7.23 7.21 -18.21
C GLY A 94 -8.16 6.02 -18.02
N LEU A 95 -9.44 6.16 -18.34
CA LEU A 95 -10.46 5.11 -18.19
C LEU A 95 -10.80 4.48 -19.53
N ARG A 96 -11.05 3.17 -19.54
CA ARG A 96 -11.28 2.36 -20.73
C ARG A 96 -12.75 2.41 -21.21
N THR A 97 -13.69 2.43 -20.25
CA THR A 97 -15.11 2.29 -20.56
C THR A 97 -15.88 3.59 -20.31
N GLU A 98 -16.87 3.88 -21.19
CA GLU A 98 -17.72 5.05 -21.01
C GLU A 98 -18.62 4.94 -19.76
N ALA A 99 -19.00 3.74 -19.38
CA ALA A 99 -19.78 3.52 -18.16
C ALA A 99 -19.03 4.00 -16.91
N VAL A 100 -17.72 3.69 -16.80
CA VAL A 100 -16.89 4.13 -15.68
C VAL A 100 -16.63 5.64 -15.75
N ARG A 101 -16.41 6.22 -16.93
CA ARG A 101 -16.30 7.68 -17.09
C ARG A 101 -17.56 8.40 -16.61
N GLU A 102 -18.72 7.85 -16.93
CA GLU A 102 -20.00 8.42 -16.47
C GLU A 102 -20.15 8.33 -14.94
N THR A 103 -19.71 7.23 -14.34
CA THR A 103 -19.65 7.11 -12.86
C THR A 103 -18.80 8.22 -12.24
N VAL A 104 -17.61 8.50 -12.79
CA VAL A 104 -16.73 9.58 -12.31
C VAL A 104 -17.39 10.96 -12.46
N ARG A 105 -18.13 11.23 -13.58
CA ARG A 105 -18.89 12.48 -13.73
C ARG A 105 -19.97 12.63 -12.68
N GLN A 106 -20.70 11.56 -12.39
CA GLN A 106 -21.74 11.55 -11.35
C GLN A 106 -21.17 11.76 -9.96
N ILE A 107 -20.02 11.19 -9.64
CA ILE A 107 -19.31 11.41 -8.38
C ILE A 107 -18.92 12.88 -8.25
N ALA A 108 -18.29 13.47 -9.27
CA ALA A 108 -17.93 14.89 -9.26
C ALA A 108 -19.17 15.80 -9.04
N SER A 109 -20.29 15.46 -9.68
CA SER A 109 -21.54 16.17 -9.48
C SER A 109 -22.09 16.06 -8.05
N LYS A 110 -22.00 14.87 -7.43
CA LYS A 110 -22.38 14.65 -6.02
C LYS A 110 -21.47 15.39 -5.05
N ASP A 111 -20.18 15.47 -5.33
CA ASP A 111 -19.20 16.26 -4.59
C ASP A 111 -19.42 17.77 -4.77
N GLY A 112 -20.33 18.19 -5.63
CA GLY A 112 -20.57 19.61 -5.97
C GLY A 112 -19.35 20.25 -6.65
N LYS A 113 -18.57 19.48 -7.36
CA LYS A 113 -17.32 19.91 -8.02
C LYS A 113 -17.48 19.94 -9.54
N ALA A 114 -16.89 20.95 -10.17
CA ALA A 114 -16.69 20.92 -11.61
C ALA A 114 -15.63 19.86 -11.95
N LEU A 115 -15.89 19.12 -13.04
CA LEU A 115 -14.99 18.08 -13.55
C LEU A 115 -13.78 18.74 -14.25
N THR A 116 -12.88 19.30 -13.47
CA THR A 116 -11.65 19.96 -13.94
C THR A 116 -10.46 19.03 -13.83
N GLU A 117 -9.39 19.30 -14.58
CA GLU A 117 -8.12 18.60 -14.43
C GLU A 117 -7.60 18.71 -12.99
N ALA A 118 -7.71 19.87 -12.35
CA ALA A 118 -7.29 20.07 -10.96
C ALA A 118 -8.06 19.17 -9.97
N TYR A 119 -9.36 18.99 -10.17
CA TYR A 119 -10.19 18.08 -9.35
C TYR A 119 -9.77 16.63 -9.58
N LEU A 120 -9.66 16.18 -10.82
CA LEU A 120 -9.29 14.82 -11.17
C LEU A 120 -7.88 14.49 -10.70
N ARG A 121 -6.93 15.43 -10.79
CA ARG A 121 -5.56 15.26 -10.29
C ARG A 121 -5.51 14.99 -8.79
N GLN A 122 -6.47 15.49 -8.02
CA GLN A 122 -6.59 15.28 -6.57
C GLN A 122 -7.37 14.00 -6.21
N TRP A 123 -7.83 13.24 -7.20
CA TRP A 123 -8.60 12.02 -6.98
C TRP A 123 -7.80 11.02 -6.15
N LYS A 124 -8.35 10.55 -5.03
CA LYS A 124 -7.73 9.60 -4.10
C LYS A 124 -8.35 8.21 -4.18
N SER A 125 -9.67 8.17 -4.36
CA SER A 125 -10.50 6.97 -4.39
C SER A 125 -10.22 6.07 -5.60
N ASN A 126 -10.86 4.89 -5.65
CA ASN A 126 -10.95 4.12 -6.88
C ASN A 126 -11.98 4.72 -7.86
N ALA A 127 -12.25 4.04 -8.98
CA ALA A 127 -13.17 4.55 -9.99
C ALA A 127 -14.64 4.55 -9.55
N ASN A 128 -15.00 3.79 -8.51
CA ASN A 128 -16.32 3.81 -7.87
C ASN A 128 -16.45 4.93 -6.81
N GLY A 129 -15.39 5.71 -6.58
CA GLY A 129 -15.40 6.78 -5.58
C GLY A 129 -15.29 6.25 -4.14
N VAL A 130 -14.64 5.12 -3.92
CA VAL A 130 -14.36 4.56 -2.60
C VAL A 130 -12.89 4.75 -2.26
N ASP A 131 -12.60 5.32 -1.10
CA ASP A 131 -11.26 5.35 -0.53
C ASP A 131 -10.88 3.94 -0.09
N LEU A 132 -10.06 3.27 -0.91
CA LEU A 132 -9.70 1.87 -0.68
C LEU A 132 -9.00 1.66 0.68
N ASN A 133 -8.27 2.66 1.19
CA ASN A 133 -7.64 2.61 2.52
C ASN A 133 -8.61 3.00 3.66
N ARG A 134 -9.93 2.98 3.39
CA ARG A 134 -11.05 3.03 4.34
C ARG A 134 -12.03 1.87 4.13
N ASN A 135 -11.65 0.89 3.32
CA ASN A 135 -12.53 -0.20 2.89
C ASN A 135 -12.13 -1.57 3.46
N PHE A 136 -11.43 -1.61 4.63
CA PHE A 136 -11.07 -2.84 5.34
C PHE A 136 -11.79 -2.96 6.69
N ASP A 137 -12.03 -4.22 7.15
CA ASP A 137 -12.73 -4.51 8.41
C ASP A 137 -11.83 -4.26 9.65
N ALA A 138 -11.48 -3.01 9.89
CA ALA A 138 -10.75 -2.54 11.06
C ALA A 138 -11.47 -1.34 11.68
N LEU A 139 -12.42 -1.60 12.58
CA LEU A 139 -13.33 -0.61 13.11
C LEU A 139 -14.10 0.16 12.02
N TRP A 140 -14.39 -0.51 10.90
CA TRP A 140 -15.04 0.09 9.74
C TRP A 140 -16.39 0.70 10.08
N GLU A 141 -17.21 0.03 10.91
CA GLU A 141 -18.50 0.56 11.36
C GLU A 141 -18.38 1.88 12.12
N SER A 142 -17.29 2.06 12.87
CA SER A 142 -17.04 3.24 13.69
C SER A 142 -16.46 4.41 12.91
N TYR A 143 -15.92 4.15 11.71
CA TYR A 143 -15.40 5.21 10.85
C TYR A 143 -16.54 6.01 10.24
N ASN A 144 -16.56 7.32 10.49
CA ASN A 144 -17.52 8.25 9.90
C ASN A 144 -16.84 9.05 8.80
N ASP A 145 -17.15 8.74 7.54
CA ASP A 145 -16.63 9.47 6.38
C ASP A 145 -17.28 10.84 6.16
N HIS A 146 -18.32 11.19 6.93
CA HIS A 146 -19.08 12.43 6.84
C HIS A 146 -19.75 12.71 5.49
N LEU A 147 -19.57 11.84 4.50
CA LEU A 147 -20.04 12.02 3.12
C LEU A 147 -21.31 11.23 2.86
N GLY A 148 -21.34 9.95 3.21
CA GLY A 148 -22.46 9.06 2.98
C GLY A 148 -22.72 8.75 1.48
N HIS A 149 -21.81 9.10 0.58
CA HIS A 149 -21.87 8.82 -0.86
C HIS A 149 -20.48 8.68 -1.46
N ALA A 150 -20.42 7.99 -2.62
CA ALA A 150 -19.20 7.85 -3.42
C ALA A 150 -18.61 9.23 -3.74
N SER A 151 -17.32 9.40 -3.48
CA SER A 151 -16.59 10.66 -3.58
C SER A 151 -15.15 10.45 -4.08
N ALA A 152 -14.53 11.52 -4.53
CA ALA A 152 -13.11 11.50 -4.90
C ALA A 152 -12.18 11.19 -3.73
N ASP A 153 -12.64 11.30 -2.48
CA ASP A 153 -11.84 11.12 -1.26
C ASP A 153 -12.72 10.69 -0.08
N HIS A 154 -12.18 9.94 0.88
CA HIS A 154 -12.71 9.59 2.20
C HIS A 154 -13.94 8.67 2.28
N TYR A 155 -14.70 8.43 1.21
CA TYR A 155 -15.85 7.53 1.30
C TYR A 155 -15.41 6.07 1.52
N LYS A 156 -15.95 5.44 2.57
CA LYS A 156 -15.55 4.09 3.00
C LYS A 156 -16.20 2.92 2.24
N GLY A 157 -17.13 3.22 1.33
CA GLY A 157 -17.95 2.20 0.66
C GLY A 157 -19.18 1.81 1.45
N THR A 158 -19.88 0.78 0.98
CA THR A 158 -21.15 0.28 1.56
C THR A 158 -20.94 -0.86 2.57
N ALA A 159 -19.80 -1.51 2.52
CA ALA A 159 -19.36 -2.57 3.44
C ALA A 159 -17.83 -2.68 3.39
N PRO A 160 -17.19 -3.27 4.40
CA PRO A 160 -15.76 -3.59 4.30
C PRO A 160 -15.51 -4.53 3.13
N GLU A 161 -14.41 -4.31 2.43
CA GLU A 161 -13.97 -5.12 1.28
C GLU A 161 -15.01 -5.21 0.14
N CYS A 162 -15.88 -4.19 0.01
CA CYS A 162 -16.88 -4.16 -1.07
C CYS A 162 -16.27 -3.85 -2.45
N GLU A 163 -15.08 -3.27 -2.49
CA GLU A 163 -14.40 -2.96 -3.73
C GLU A 163 -13.49 -4.11 -4.21
N LEU A 164 -13.39 -4.29 -5.52
CA LEU A 164 -12.62 -5.39 -6.12
C LEU A 164 -11.15 -5.33 -5.75
N GLU A 165 -10.59 -4.15 -5.66
CA GLU A 165 -9.19 -3.89 -5.32
C GLU A 165 -8.88 -4.23 -3.85
N SER A 166 -9.69 -3.74 -2.92
CA SER A 166 -9.53 -4.03 -1.49
C SER A 166 -9.77 -5.51 -1.20
N LYS A 167 -10.77 -6.11 -1.87
CA LYS A 167 -11.04 -7.55 -1.79
C LYS A 167 -9.86 -8.37 -2.30
N ALA A 168 -9.26 -8.01 -3.43
CA ALA A 168 -8.11 -8.71 -3.99
C ALA A 168 -6.90 -8.70 -3.04
N LEU A 169 -6.60 -7.53 -2.42
CA LEU A 169 -5.54 -7.43 -1.41
C LEU A 169 -5.85 -8.27 -0.16
N ALA A 170 -7.10 -8.24 0.31
CA ALA A 170 -7.50 -8.99 1.48
C ALA A 170 -7.49 -10.52 1.23
N ASP A 171 -7.97 -10.98 0.09
CA ASP A 171 -7.96 -12.38 -0.30
C ASP A 171 -6.51 -12.90 -0.46
N LEU A 172 -5.64 -12.13 -1.09
CA LEU A 172 -4.21 -12.45 -1.20
C LEU A 172 -3.57 -12.58 0.19
N THR A 173 -3.88 -11.65 1.09
CA THR A 173 -3.37 -11.66 2.46
C THR A 173 -3.85 -12.88 3.26
N ARG A 174 -5.10 -13.27 3.09
CA ARG A 174 -5.64 -14.49 3.70
C ARG A 174 -5.02 -15.75 3.14
N GLN A 175 -4.74 -15.76 1.83
CA GLN A 175 -4.15 -16.91 1.12
C GLN A 175 -2.72 -17.16 1.57
N PHE A 176 -1.86 -16.14 1.56
CA PHE A 176 -0.42 -16.27 1.84
C PHE A 176 -0.08 -16.05 3.31
N GLN A 177 -0.99 -15.45 4.09
CA GLN A 177 -0.80 -15.24 5.53
C GLN A 177 0.55 -14.56 5.84
N PHE A 178 0.81 -13.44 5.18
CA PHE A 178 2.07 -12.71 5.25
C PHE A 178 2.64 -12.57 6.67
N ASP A 179 3.95 -12.67 6.80
CA ASP A 179 4.67 -12.40 8.05
C ASP A 179 4.85 -10.90 8.32
N VAL A 180 4.92 -10.10 7.25
CA VAL A 180 5.05 -8.64 7.30
C VAL A 180 4.36 -8.02 6.09
N THR A 181 3.78 -6.83 6.25
CA THR A 181 3.29 -6.04 5.12
C THR A 181 3.79 -4.59 5.18
N LEU A 182 4.17 -4.06 4.01
CA LEU A 182 4.63 -2.70 3.82
C LEU A 182 3.73 -2.01 2.78
N SER A 183 2.98 -0.99 3.18
CA SER A 183 2.19 -0.18 2.27
C SER A 183 2.82 1.20 2.08
N TYR A 184 3.12 1.54 0.83
CA TYR A 184 3.66 2.84 0.47
C TYR A 184 2.57 3.82 0.09
N HIS A 185 2.61 4.96 0.75
CA HIS A 185 1.74 6.11 0.59
C HIS A 185 2.53 7.40 0.37
N THR A 186 1.85 8.49 0.13
CA THR A 186 2.35 9.85 0.22
C THR A 186 1.31 10.73 0.92
N GLN A 187 1.72 11.68 1.73
CA GLN A 187 3.02 12.26 1.96
C GLN A 187 3.23 12.60 3.43
N GLY A 188 4.46 12.93 3.84
CA GLY A 188 4.70 13.49 5.18
C GLY A 188 5.96 12.95 5.86
N GLU A 189 6.74 12.06 5.19
CA GLU A 189 7.94 11.44 5.75
C GLU A 189 7.65 10.85 7.14
N VAL A 190 6.57 10.03 7.22
CA VAL A 190 6.07 9.45 8.47
C VAL A 190 5.76 7.96 8.30
N ILE A 191 5.92 7.21 9.38
CA ILE A 191 5.65 5.78 9.46
C ILE A 191 4.56 5.56 10.52
N TYR A 192 3.38 5.11 10.05
CA TYR A 192 2.31 4.66 10.93
C TYR A 192 2.47 3.16 11.19
N TRP A 193 2.54 2.77 12.47
CA TRP A 193 2.85 1.40 12.87
C TRP A 193 1.91 0.82 13.92
N ASN A 194 1.17 1.66 14.64
CA ASN A 194 0.34 1.24 15.77
C ASN A 194 -1.15 1.19 15.38
N PHE A 195 -1.85 0.18 15.89
CA PHE A 195 -3.31 0.07 15.87
C PHE A 195 -3.83 -0.59 17.16
N GLY A 196 -3.23 -0.24 18.31
CA GLY A 196 -3.63 -0.76 19.61
C GLY A 196 -3.19 -2.22 19.87
N GLN A 197 -2.30 -2.79 19.06
CA GLN A 197 -1.75 -4.12 19.30
C GLN A 197 -0.87 -4.13 20.56
N GLU A 198 -0.83 -5.29 21.23
CA GLU A 198 -0.07 -5.53 22.47
C GLU A 198 0.89 -6.72 22.32
N GLY A 199 1.72 -6.94 23.37
CA GLY A 199 2.63 -8.07 23.45
C GLY A 199 3.58 -8.18 22.28
N GLU A 200 3.84 -9.41 21.84
CA GLU A 200 4.81 -9.73 20.80
C GLU A 200 4.54 -9.01 19.46
N LEU A 201 3.28 -8.88 19.08
CA LEU A 201 2.91 -8.17 17.84
C LEU A 201 3.30 -6.69 17.91
N LYS A 202 3.12 -6.06 19.07
CA LYS A 202 3.56 -4.67 19.29
C LYS A 202 5.08 -4.55 19.22
N ASP A 203 5.80 -5.46 19.86
CA ASP A 203 7.27 -5.42 19.90
C ASP A 203 7.85 -5.58 18.49
N MET A 204 7.33 -6.52 17.70
CA MET A 204 7.74 -6.72 16.31
C MET A 204 7.36 -5.54 15.40
N SER A 205 6.15 -4.98 15.55
CA SER A 205 5.73 -3.81 14.79
C SER A 205 6.62 -2.59 15.09
N LEU A 206 6.96 -2.38 16.36
CA LEU A 206 7.85 -1.29 16.78
C LEU A 206 9.29 -1.52 16.31
N LEU A 207 9.80 -2.76 16.39
CA LEU A 207 11.12 -3.11 15.84
C LEU A 207 11.19 -2.76 14.35
N LEU A 208 10.22 -3.22 13.56
CA LEU A 208 10.15 -2.96 12.13
C LEU A 208 10.08 -1.44 11.85
N ALA A 209 9.21 -0.72 12.57
CA ALA A 209 9.05 0.72 12.41
C ALA A 209 10.34 1.49 12.73
N ASN A 210 11.04 1.15 13.83
CA ASN A 210 12.32 1.76 14.17
C ASN A 210 13.37 1.52 13.08
N ARG A 211 13.49 0.29 12.59
CA ARG A 211 14.46 -0.05 11.52
C ARG A 211 14.16 0.70 10.21
N VAL A 212 12.89 0.84 9.85
CA VAL A 212 12.51 1.66 8.67
C VAL A 212 12.80 3.13 8.92
N SER A 213 12.50 3.66 10.11
CA SER A 213 12.81 5.05 10.48
C SER A 213 14.33 5.34 10.43
N GLU A 214 15.17 4.43 10.95
CA GLU A 214 16.63 4.55 10.88
C GLU A 214 17.16 4.63 9.43
N LEU A 215 16.54 3.88 8.51
CA LEU A 215 16.94 3.86 7.10
C LEU A 215 16.46 5.10 6.32
N THR A 216 15.22 5.52 6.58
CA THR A 216 14.55 6.55 5.79
C THR A 216 14.71 7.95 6.36
N GLY A 217 14.96 8.07 7.67
CA GLY A 217 14.88 9.33 8.40
C GLY A 217 13.45 9.76 8.71
N TYR A 218 12.43 8.97 8.36
CA TYR A 218 11.02 9.30 8.57
C TYR A 218 10.65 9.20 10.05
N ARG A 219 9.84 10.13 10.53
CA ARG A 219 9.36 10.11 11.91
C ARG A 219 8.37 8.96 12.14
N LEU A 220 8.36 8.43 13.36
CA LEU A 220 7.36 7.47 13.76
C LEU A 220 6.10 8.18 14.25
N ASP A 221 4.95 7.66 13.86
CA ASP A 221 3.67 8.01 14.44
C ASP A 221 2.98 6.75 14.97
N GLY A 222 2.91 6.66 16.29
CA GLY A 222 2.24 5.58 17.01
C GLY A 222 0.90 6.01 17.60
N ASN A 223 0.43 7.21 17.31
CA ASN A 223 -0.87 7.67 17.80
C ASN A 223 -1.98 6.96 17.03
N PHE A 224 -2.68 6.09 17.74
CA PHE A 224 -3.88 5.46 17.24
C PHE A 224 -5.08 6.37 17.56
N GLN A 225 -5.73 6.86 16.52
CA GLN A 225 -6.97 7.62 16.63
C GLN A 225 -8.07 6.83 15.91
N ALA A 226 -9.20 6.63 16.58
CA ALA A 226 -10.35 5.91 16.01
C ALA A 226 -10.92 6.57 14.73
N LEU A 227 -10.57 7.83 14.47
CA LEU A 227 -11.00 8.58 13.28
C LEU A 227 -10.29 8.15 11.99
N ASP A 228 -9.08 7.56 12.11
CA ASP A 228 -8.25 7.14 10.97
C ASP A 228 -8.21 5.62 10.80
N THR A 229 -9.33 4.96 11.03
CA THR A 229 -9.47 3.49 10.98
C THR A 229 -9.86 2.99 9.60
N ALA A 230 -10.08 1.67 9.50
CA ALA A 230 -10.52 0.96 8.31
C ALA A 230 -9.49 0.91 7.17
N GLY A 231 -8.22 1.20 7.45
CA GLY A 231 -7.12 1.03 6.52
C GLY A 231 -6.60 -0.41 6.45
N TYR A 232 -5.85 -0.72 5.37
CA TYR A 232 -5.23 -2.04 5.19
C TYR A 232 -4.30 -2.41 6.36
N LYS A 233 -3.39 -1.50 6.77
CA LYS A 233 -2.48 -1.73 7.90
C LYS A 233 -3.23 -2.09 9.17
N ASP A 234 -4.31 -1.36 9.45
CA ASP A 234 -5.12 -1.55 10.65
C ASP A 234 -5.76 -2.93 10.69
N TRP A 235 -6.30 -3.35 9.54
CA TRP A 235 -6.88 -4.67 9.35
C TRP A 235 -5.83 -5.78 9.44
N ALA A 236 -4.68 -5.62 8.79
CA ALA A 236 -3.58 -6.58 8.84
C ALA A 236 -3.06 -6.79 10.28
N ILE A 237 -2.96 -5.72 11.07
CA ILE A 237 -2.58 -5.81 12.48
C ILE A 237 -3.69 -6.47 13.31
N SER A 238 -4.92 -5.93 13.27
CA SER A 238 -5.97 -6.29 14.21
C SER A 238 -6.67 -7.62 13.92
N LYS A 239 -6.80 -8.00 12.64
CA LYS A 239 -7.52 -9.22 12.22
C LYS A 239 -6.58 -10.34 11.80
N MET A 240 -5.40 -10.00 11.26
CA MET A 240 -4.49 -11.00 10.71
C MET A 240 -3.27 -11.26 11.60
N GLY A 241 -3.02 -10.41 12.62
CA GLY A 241 -1.85 -10.55 13.52
C GLY A 241 -0.51 -10.29 12.81
N ILE A 242 -0.50 -9.43 11.79
CA ILE A 242 0.67 -9.18 10.94
C ILE A 242 1.31 -7.84 11.33
N PRO A 243 2.62 -7.80 11.67
CA PRO A 243 3.37 -6.54 11.73
C PRO A 243 3.26 -5.81 10.40
N SER A 244 2.63 -4.64 10.41
CA SER A 244 2.27 -3.90 9.19
C SER A 244 2.58 -2.43 9.34
N LEU A 245 3.13 -1.81 8.29
CA LEU A 245 3.44 -0.39 8.25
C LEU A 245 2.72 0.31 7.10
N THR A 246 2.30 1.55 7.37
CA THR A 246 2.04 2.56 6.33
C THR A 246 3.21 3.52 6.32
N ILE A 247 3.88 3.63 5.17
CA ILE A 247 5.08 4.46 4.98
C ILE A 247 4.71 5.61 4.05
N GLU A 248 4.61 6.82 4.59
CA GLU A 248 4.27 8.04 3.87
C GLU A 248 5.53 8.70 3.32
N ALA A 249 5.87 8.43 2.07
CA ALA A 249 7.07 8.93 1.42
C ALA A 249 6.88 10.32 0.81
N GLY A 250 7.95 11.10 0.81
CA GLY A 250 7.97 12.44 0.22
C GLY A 250 7.22 13.50 1.05
N HIS A 251 7.23 14.73 0.57
CA HIS A 251 6.69 15.88 1.29
C HIS A 251 6.01 16.89 0.36
N GLY A 252 5.36 17.90 0.95
CA GLY A 252 4.64 18.97 0.23
C GLY A 252 3.17 18.65 0.08
N GLY A 253 2.67 18.59 -1.15
CA GLY A 253 1.27 18.28 -1.45
C GLY A 253 1.14 17.00 -2.30
N ASN A 254 -0.08 16.45 -2.33
CA ASN A 254 -0.41 15.37 -3.27
C ASN A 254 -1.02 15.94 -4.57
N PRO A 255 -0.71 15.35 -5.73
CA PRO A 255 0.35 14.37 -5.98
C PRO A 255 1.73 14.93 -5.67
N VAL A 256 2.59 14.10 -5.05
CA VAL A 256 3.99 14.49 -4.78
C VAL A 256 4.72 14.77 -6.11
N ASP A 257 5.53 15.82 -6.12
CA ASP A 257 6.31 16.20 -7.30
C ASP A 257 7.22 15.03 -7.72
N PRO A 258 7.13 14.56 -8.99
CA PRO A 258 7.99 13.51 -9.51
C PRO A 258 9.49 13.75 -9.35
N ALA A 259 9.92 15.01 -9.26
CA ALA A 259 11.31 15.37 -9.00
C ALA A 259 11.84 14.83 -7.66
N GLN A 260 10.97 14.49 -6.71
CA GLN A 260 11.35 13.89 -5.42
C GLN A 260 11.70 12.39 -5.55
N MET A 261 11.42 11.74 -6.68
CA MET A 261 11.60 10.28 -6.83
C MET A 261 13.00 9.79 -6.49
N ASP A 262 14.04 10.54 -6.83
CA ASP A 262 15.42 10.12 -6.53
C ASP A 262 15.78 10.27 -5.05
N ALA A 263 15.19 11.22 -4.33
CA ALA A 263 15.31 11.34 -2.88
C ALA A 263 14.55 10.19 -2.19
N ILE A 264 13.28 10.01 -2.53
CA ILE A 264 12.42 8.93 -2.03
C ILE A 264 13.08 7.56 -2.27
N TRP A 265 13.68 7.35 -3.44
CA TRP A 265 14.41 6.12 -3.74
C TRP A 265 15.62 5.91 -2.84
N ARG A 266 16.48 6.92 -2.66
CA ARG A 266 17.66 6.80 -1.77
C ARG A 266 17.28 6.45 -0.35
N GLU A 267 16.19 7.02 0.16
CA GLU A 267 15.68 6.79 1.50
C GLU A 267 15.11 5.37 1.66
N ASN A 268 14.38 4.87 0.66
CA ASN A 268 13.58 3.65 0.80
C ASN A 268 14.18 2.38 0.15
N ARG A 269 15.25 2.50 -0.65
CA ARG A 269 15.81 1.34 -1.40
C ARG A 269 16.25 0.16 -0.53
N ASN A 270 16.61 0.41 0.72
CA ASN A 270 17.08 -0.61 1.64
C ASN A 270 15.99 -1.17 2.57
N VAL A 271 14.77 -0.67 2.50
CA VAL A 271 13.68 -1.12 3.38
C VAL A 271 13.33 -2.59 3.14
N VAL A 272 13.21 -3.02 1.88
CA VAL A 272 12.92 -4.41 1.54
C VAL A 272 14.05 -5.37 1.97
N PRO A 273 15.33 -5.18 1.58
CA PRO A 273 16.39 -6.08 2.02
C PRO A 273 16.59 -6.09 3.55
N MET A 274 16.39 -4.99 4.24
CA MET A 274 16.38 -4.93 5.70
C MET A 274 15.26 -5.80 6.29
N THR A 275 14.05 -5.68 5.76
CA THR A 275 12.91 -6.49 6.22
C THR A 275 13.14 -7.98 5.99
N LEU A 276 13.70 -8.35 4.83
CA LEU A 276 14.09 -9.74 4.55
C LEU A 276 15.10 -10.28 5.56
N LYS A 277 16.07 -9.45 5.96
CA LYS A 277 17.05 -9.84 6.98
C LYS A 277 16.38 -10.12 8.32
N LEU A 278 15.48 -9.24 8.77
CA LEU A 278 14.73 -9.46 10.02
C LEU A 278 13.86 -10.73 9.98
N LEU A 279 13.22 -11.01 8.84
CA LEU A 279 12.49 -12.26 8.62
C LEU A 279 13.42 -13.48 8.67
N LYS A 280 14.58 -13.42 8.01
CA LYS A 280 15.58 -14.47 7.99
C LYS A 280 16.13 -14.78 9.39
N GLU A 281 16.36 -13.75 10.20
CA GLU A 281 16.82 -13.85 11.57
C GLU A 281 15.72 -14.26 12.58
N GLY A 282 14.48 -14.43 12.11
CA GLY A 282 13.34 -14.84 12.93
C GLY A 282 12.82 -13.73 13.87
N GLN A 283 13.22 -12.47 13.63
CA GLN A 283 12.83 -11.31 14.44
C GLN A 283 11.43 -10.80 14.09
N LEU A 284 10.92 -11.15 12.92
CA LEU A 284 9.59 -10.80 12.46
C LEU A 284 8.82 -12.06 12.02
N ARG A 285 7.55 -12.10 12.38
CA ARG A 285 6.60 -13.11 11.94
C ARG A 285 5.17 -12.66 12.22
N ARG A 286 4.21 -13.28 11.60
CA ARG A 286 2.82 -13.16 11.97
C ARG A 286 2.58 -13.82 13.35
N VAL A 287 1.77 -13.19 14.19
CA VAL A 287 1.28 -13.75 15.45
C VAL A 287 -0.02 -14.52 15.18
N ARG A 288 -0.08 -15.78 15.60
CA ARG A 288 -1.23 -16.67 15.40
C ARG A 288 -2.28 -16.52 16.49
#